data_135be71a7d6fb776b8d03ededc5f227c
#
_entry.id   135be71a7d6fb776b8d03ededc5f227c
#
_cell.length_a   1.000
_cell.length_b   1.000
_cell.length_c   1.000
_cell.angle_alpha   90.00
_cell.angle_beta   90.00
_cell.angle_gamma   90.00
#
_symmetry.space_group_name_H-M   'P 1'
#
loop_
_entity.id
_entity.type
_entity.pdbx_description
1 polymer ?
#
loop_
_entity_poly.entity_id
_entity_poly.type
_entity_poly.pdbx_seq_one_letter_code
_entity_poly.pdbx_strand_id
1 'polypeptide(L)'
;MTTCPISRLDISEPDFEAAFGRLLISPAEADADLAQTVTQIVAAVVQEGDAALVRYTNELDRRTVEDAKALRVSSDAIDQALSDLNSKVSSALTRAAARIRGFHERQRTESWQYEDEEGNLLGQRVSPLDCVGVYVPGGRASYPSSVLMNAIPAKVAGVERVVMVAPAPDGEINPAVLAAAALAG
;
A
#
# COMPACT_ATOMS: atom_id res chain seq x y z
N MET A 1 20.00 -22.66 15.92
CA MET A 1 19.09 -21.58 16.37
C MET A 1 19.94 -20.35 16.61
N THR A 2 19.88 -19.39 15.69
CA THR A 2 20.64 -18.14 15.83
C THR A 2 19.85 -17.26 16.77
N THR A 3 20.33 -17.09 18.01
CA THR A 3 19.74 -16.13 18.96
C THR A 3 19.98 -14.73 18.40
N CYS A 4 18.94 -14.03 18.06
CA CYS A 4 19.02 -12.62 17.74
C CYS A 4 19.48 -11.89 19.02
N PRO A 5 20.65 -11.22 19.04
CA PRO A 5 21.11 -10.54 20.22
C PRO A 5 20.22 -9.33 20.49
N ILE A 6 19.51 -9.37 21.60
CA ILE A 6 18.74 -8.22 22.08
C ILE A 6 19.71 -7.33 22.85
N SER A 7 19.92 -6.10 22.39
CA SER A 7 20.66 -5.10 23.15
C SER A 7 19.85 -4.68 24.37
N ARG A 8 20.49 -4.68 25.53
CA ARG A 8 19.91 -4.18 26.77
C ARG A 8 20.64 -2.92 27.19
N LEU A 9 19.86 -1.96 27.66
CA LEU A 9 20.40 -0.77 28.33
C LEU A 9 19.92 -0.80 29.78
N ASP A 10 20.83 -0.52 30.71
CA ASP A 10 20.53 -0.42 32.12
C ASP A 10 20.83 1.00 32.59
N ILE A 11 19.85 1.68 33.17
CA ILE A 11 19.96 3.07 33.63
C ILE A 11 21.01 3.23 34.75
N SER A 12 21.37 2.14 35.42
CA SER A 12 22.38 2.14 36.45
C SER A 12 23.83 2.08 35.93
N GLU A 13 24.00 1.77 34.63
CA GLU A 13 25.33 1.68 34.02
C GLU A 13 25.90 3.07 33.70
N PRO A 14 27.22 3.31 33.94
CA PRO A 14 27.81 4.61 33.74
C PRO A 14 27.76 5.15 32.31
N ASP A 15 27.62 4.27 31.31
CA ASP A 15 27.56 4.61 29.88
C ASP A 15 26.13 4.64 29.31
N PHE A 16 25.12 4.51 30.17
CA PHE A 16 23.72 4.47 29.76
C PHE A 16 23.35 5.65 28.86
N GLU A 17 23.63 6.88 29.26
CA GLU A 17 23.27 8.09 28.49
C GLU A 17 23.93 8.10 27.10
N ALA A 18 25.17 7.68 27.00
CA ALA A 18 25.86 7.60 25.73
C ALA A 18 25.30 6.48 24.84
N ALA A 19 24.96 5.32 25.41
CA ALA A 19 24.38 4.19 24.71
C ALA A 19 22.95 4.49 24.27
N PHE A 20 22.16 5.12 25.11
CA PHE A 20 20.81 5.57 24.82
C PHE A 20 20.80 6.67 23.75
N GLY A 21 21.70 7.64 23.86
CA GLY A 21 21.90 8.69 22.85
C GLY A 21 22.16 8.11 21.45
N ARG A 22 22.99 7.05 21.35
CA ARG A 22 23.24 6.38 20.07
C ARG A 22 21.97 5.74 19.45
N LEU A 23 21.01 5.30 20.27
CA LEU A 23 19.72 4.79 19.78
C LEU A 23 18.78 5.90 19.34
N LEU A 24 18.92 7.10 19.91
CA LEU A 24 18.10 8.26 19.59
C LEU A 24 18.62 9.04 18.37
N ILE A 25 19.85 8.77 17.92
CA ILE A 25 20.36 9.35 16.69
C ILE A 25 19.50 8.80 15.55
N SER A 26 18.51 9.60 15.16
CA SER A 26 17.77 9.37 13.94
C SER A 26 18.74 9.46 12.76
N PRO A 27 18.64 8.58 11.77
CA PRO A 27 19.46 8.68 10.55
C PRO A 27 19.01 9.85 9.66
N ALA A 28 18.89 11.06 10.24
CA ALA A 28 18.39 12.24 9.52
C ALA A 28 19.26 12.63 8.31
N GLU A 29 20.57 12.33 8.37
CA GLU A 29 21.46 12.55 7.22
C GLU A 29 21.22 11.51 6.12
N ALA A 30 20.98 10.24 6.47
CA ALA A 30 20.60 9.20 5.51
C ALA A 30 19.24 9.47 4.89
N ASP A 31 18.33 10.12 5.60
CA ASP A 31 17.01 10.52 5.10
C ASP A 31 17.08 11.64 4.06
N ALA A 32 18.06 12.55 4.13
CA ALA A 32 18.20 13.64 3.16
C ALA A 32 18.60 13.13 1.76
N ASP A 33 19.57 12.23 1.67
CA ASP A 33 19.99 11.62 0.40
C ASP A 33 18.89 10.75 -0.20
N LEU A 34 18.18 10.02 0.65
CA LEU A 34 17.02 9.22 0.24
C LEU A 34 15.89 10.12 -0.29
N ALA A 35 15.57 11.19 0.42
CA ALA A 35 14.55 12.15 -0.01
C ALA A 35 14.91 12.81 -1.35
N GLN A 36 16.18 13.16 -1.55
CA GLN A 36 16.66 13.69 -2.83
C GLN A 36 16.53 12.67 -3.95
N THR A 37 16.93 11.42 -3.72
CA THR A 37 16.80 10.33 -4.68
C THR A 37 15.35 10.11 -5.09
N VAL A 38 14.43 10.03 -4.14
CA VAL A 38 13.00 9.89 -4.41
C VAL A 38 12.47 11.07 -5.21
N THR A 39 12.88 12.30 -4.87
CA THR A 39 12.49 13.51 -5.60
C THR A 39 12.94 13.46 -7.06
N GLN A 40 14.16 13.00 -7.31
CA GLN A 40 14.69 12.84 -8.67
C GLN A 40 13.91 11.79 -9.47
N ILE A 41 13.59 10.63 -8.85
CA ILE A 41 12.80 9.58 -9.50
C ILE A 41 11.42 10.12 -9.88
N VAL A 42 10.74 10.79 -8.96
CA VAL A 42 9.41 11.37 -9.21
C VAL A 42 9.47 12.42 -10.32
N ALA A 43 10.45 13.32 -10.28
CA ALA A 43 10.65 14.33 -11.32
C ALA A 43 10.91 13.70 -12.69
N ALA A 44 11.73 12.67 -12.77
CA ALA A 44 12.00 11.96 -14.01
C ALA A 44 10.72 11.29 -14.57
N VAL A 45 9.92 10.64 -13.72
CA VAL A 45 8.65 10.02 -14.16
C VAL A 45 7.66 11.09 -14.64
N VAL A 46 7.60 12.26 -14.00
CA VAL A 46 6.76 13.38 -14.45
C VAL A 46 7.20 13.92 -15.81
N GLN A 47 8.50 13.99 -16.09
CA GLN A 47 9.05 14.56 -17.31
C GLN A 47 9.10 13.57 -18.48
N GLU A 48 9.48 12.32 -18.22
CA GLU A 48 9.77 11.30 -19.21
C GLU A 48 8.67 10.22 -19.31
N GLY A 49 7.72 10.20 -18.34
CA GLY A 49 6.60 9.24 -18.34
C GLY A 49 7.05 7.79 -18.23
N ASP A 50 6.49 6.94 -19.09
CA ASP A 50 6.70 5.51 -19.09
C ASP A 50 8.18 5.12 -19.32
N ALA A 51 8.95 5.93 -20.03
CA ALA A 51 10.37 5.65 -20.25
C ALA A 51 11.18 5.66 -18.93
N ALA A 52 10.93 6.64 -18.07
CA ALA A 52 11.54 6.70 -16.74
C ALA A 52 11.05 5.54 -15.85
N LEU A 53 9.75 5.23 -15.90
CA LEU A 53 9.17 4.13 -15.13
C LEU A 53 9.82 2.79 -15.48
N VAL A 54 9.95 2.49 -16.76
CA VAL A 54 10.60 1.26 -17.24
C VAL A 54 12.08 1.22 -16.83
N ARG A 55 12.79 2.32 -17.00
CA ARG A 55 14.21 2.43 -16.61
C ARG A 55 14.40 2.14 -15.12
N TYR A 56 13.69 2.82 -14.25
CA TYR A 56 13.82 2.62 -12.81
C TYR A 56 13.34 1.24 -12.36
N THR A 57 12.29 0.68 -12.97
CA THR A 57 11.86 -0.68 -12.69
C THR A 57 12.95 -1.70 -13.02
N ASN A 58 13.60 -1.55 -14.19
CA ASN A 58 14.68 -2.45 -14.57
C ASN A 58 15.91 -2.31 -13.66
N GLU A 59 16.22 -1.08 -13.25
CA GLU A 59 17.38 -0.78 -12.40
C GLU A 59 17.16 -1.25 -10.96
N LEU A 60 16.00 -0.92 -10.36
CA LEU A 60 15.76 -1.11 -8.93
C LEU A 60 15.12 -2.47 -8.59
N ASP A 61 14.26 -3.00 -9.48
CA ASP A 61 13.55 -4.27 -9.26
C ASP A 61 14.22 -5.45 -9.98
N ARG A 62 15.39 -5.25 -10.58
CA ARG A 62 16.14 -6.27 -11.32
C ARG A 62 15.29 -6.96 -12.40
N ARG A 63 14.47 -6.19 -13.09
CA ARG A 63 13.59 -6.65 -14.16
C ARG A 63 14.21 -6.34 -15.52
N THR A 64 13.65 -6.97 -16.55
CA THR A 64 13.95 -6.64 -17.96
C THR A 64 12.62 -6.49 -18.67
N VAL A 65 12.06 -5.29 -18.60
CA VAL A 65 10.82 -4.94 -19.31
C VAL A 65 11.12 -3.90 -20.37
N GLU A 66 10.47 -4.02 -21.51
CA GLU A 66 10.64 -3.13 -22.66
C GLU A 66 9.58 -2.03 -22.69
N ASP A 67 8.39 -2.29 -22.12
CA ASP A 67 7.22 -1.42 -22.15
C ASP A 67 6.54 -1.41 -20.77
N ALA A 68 6.03 -0.26 -20.36
CA ALA A 68 5.27 -0.09 -19.13
C ALA A 68 4.01 -0.97 -19.08
N LYS A 69 3.44 -1.36 -20.23
CA LYS A 69 2.30 -2.31 -20.28
C LYS A 69 2.66 -3.68 -19.71
N ALA A 70 3.92 -4.10 -19.79
CA ALA A 70 4.40 -5.35 -19.20
C ALA A 70 4.40 -5.33 -17.66
N LEU A 71 4.22 -4.17 -17.04
CA LEU A 71 4.09 -4.01 -15.59
C LEU A 71 2.66 -4.30 -15.11
N ARG A 72 1.70 -4.33 -16.03
CA ARG A 72 0.30 -4.57 -15.68
C ARG A 72 0.04 -6.06 -15.46
N VAL A 73 -0.46 -6.39 -14.28
CA VAL A 73 -0.99 -7.72 -14.00
C VAL A 73 -2.39 -7.84 -14.62
N SER A 74 -2.64 -8.93 -15.35
CA SER A 74 -3.96 -9.17 -15.95
C SER A 74 -5.00 -9.54 -14.90
N SER A 75 -6.28 -9.26 -15.20
CA SER A 75 -7.40 -9.72 -14.37
C SER A 75 -7.42 -11.23 -14.20
N ASP A 76 -7.15 -11.97 -15.28
CA ASP A 76 -7.13 -13.43 -15.25
C ASP A 76 -6.05 -13.96 -14.28
N ALA A 77 -4.88 -13.32 -14.23
CA ALA A 77 -3.82 -13.71 -13.28
C ALA A 77 -4.20 -13.39 -11.82
N ILE A 78 -4.96 -12.32 -11.59
CA ILE A 78 -5.48 -11.96 -10.27
C ILE A 78 -6.53 -12.99 -9.81
N ASP A 79 -7.47 -13.35 -10.68
CA ASP A 79 -8.52 -14.31 -10.38
C ASP A 79 -7.95 -15.73 -10.21
N GLN A 80 -6.98 -16.11 -11.04
CA GLN A 80 -6.28 -17.39 -10.93
C GLN A 80 -5.53 -17.52 -9.62
N ALA A 81 -4.86 -16.46 -9.15
CA ALA A 81 -4.15 -16.46 -7.88
C ALA A 81 -5.07 -16.76 -6.69
N LEU A 82 -6.32 -16.29 -6.72
CA LEU A 82 -7.31 -16.61 -5.68
C LEU A 82 -7.72 -18.10 -5.74
N SER A 83 -7.88 -18.64 -6.95
CA SER A 83 -8.28 -20.03 -7.17
C SER A 83 -7.18 -21.04 -6.75
N ASP A 84 -5.93 -20.69 -7.01
CA ASP A 84 -4.76 -21.54 -6.74
C ASP A 84 -4.27 -21.46 -5.28
N LEU A 85 -4.80 -20.50 -4.53
CA LEU A 85 -4.35 -20.29 -3.15
C LEU A 85 -4.76 -21.46 -2.24
N ASN A 86 -3.85 -21.84 -1.33
CA ASN A 86 -4.17 -22.84 -0.31
C ASN A 86 -5.50 -22.53 0.38
N SER A 87 -6.38 -23.52 0.52
CA SER A 87 -7.75 -23.36 1.03
C SER A 87 -7.85 -22.71 2.40
N LYS A 88 -6.87 -22.96 3.30
CA LYS A 88 -6.83 -22.33 4.64
C LYS A 88 -6.54 -20.83 4.53
N VAL A 89 -5.59 -20.46 3.65
CA VAL A 89 -5.22 -19.05 3.43
C VAL A 89 -6.35 -18.33 2.72
N SER A 90 -6.93 -18.93 1.67
CA SER A 90 -8.07 -18.39 0.94
C SER A 90 -9.26 -18.12 1.88
N SER A 91 -9.63 -19.09 2.71
CA SER A 91 -10.70 -18.93 3.69
C SER A 91 -10.42 -17.82 4.72
N ALA A 92 -9.16 -17.71 5.17
CA ALA A 92 -8.76 -16.66 6.11
C ALA A 92 -8.87 -15.27 5.47
N LEU A 93 -8.38 -15.08 4.23
CA LEU A 93 -8.46 -13.83 3.50
C LEU A 93 -9.91 -13.44 3.19
N THR A 94 -10.73 -14.39 2.75
CA THR A 94 -12.17 -14.18 2.49
C THR A 94 -12.89 -13.69 3.74
N ARG A 95 -12.62 -14.33 4.89
CA ARG A 95 -13.21 -13.91 6.16
C ARG A 95 -12.71 -12.55 6.61
N ALA A 96 -11.43 -12.23 6.39
CA ALA A 96 -10.88 -10.92 6.69
C ALA A 96 -11.51 -9.85 5.80
N ALA A 97 -11.62 -10.08 4.50
CA ALA A 97 -12.26 -9.17 3.54
C ALA A 97 -13.71 -8.86 3.94
N ALA A 98 -14.50 -9.89 4.28
CA ALA A 98 -15.89 -9.71 4.71
C ALA A 98 -16.00 -8.87 5.98
N ARG A 99 -15.12 -9.07 6.95
CA ARG A 99 -15.11 -8.29 8.20
C ARG A 99 -14.70 -6.83 7.98
N ILE A 100 -13.69 -6.59 7.15
CA ILE A 100 -13.23 -5.25 6.79
C ILE A 100 -14.35 -4.52 6.05
N ARG A 101 -14.98 -5.16 5.06
CA ARG A 101 -16.10 -4.59 4.31
C ARG A 101 -17.25 -4.22 5.23
N GLY A 102 -17.71 -5.13 6.06
CA GLY A 102 -18.83 -4.87 6.99
C GLY A 102 -18.53 -3.80 8.04
N PHE A 103 -17.25 -3.57 8.39
CA PHE A 103 -16.86 -2.46 9.23
C PHE A 103 -16.97 -1.13 8.49
N HIS A 104 -16.42 -1.04 7.27
CA HIS A 104 -16.39 0.21 6.49
C HIS A 104 -17.76 0.59 5.92
N GLU A 105 -18.64 -0.38 5.64
CA GLU A 105 -20.03 -0.10 5.26
C GLU A 105 -20.78 0.73 6.32
N ARG A 106 -20.46 0.54 7.61
CA ARG A 106 -21.01 1.33 8.70
C ARG A 106 -20.44 2.73 8.85
N GLN A 107 -19.33 3.01 8.17
CA GLN A 107 -18.66 4.32 8.17
C GLN A 107 -19.12 5.21 7.02
N ARG A 108 -19.97 4.71 6.13
CA ARG A 108 -20.46 5.53 5.00
C ARG A 108 -21.26 6.70 5.54
N THR A 109 -20.88 7.89 5.11
CA THR A 109 -21.58 9.12 5.40
C THR A 109 -22.48 9.46 4.23
N GLU A 110 -23.73 9.84 4.50
CA GLU A 110 -24.67 10.29 3.49
C GLU A 110 -24.61 11.81 3.32
N SER A 111 -24.89 12.26 2.09
CA SER A 111 -25.10 13.68 1.83
C SER A 111 -26.42 14.11 2.46
N TRP A 112 -26.45 15.33 2.98
CA TRP A 112 -27.66 15.91 3.56
C TRP A 112 -27.75 17.39 3.23
N GLN A 113 -28.96 17.93 3.18
CA GLN A 113 -29.23 19.35 3.00
C GLN A 113 -30.53 19.72 3.72
N TYR A 114 -30.63 20.97 4.12
CA TYR A 114 -31.82 21.57 4.68
C TYR A 114 -31.87 23.06 4.33
N GLU A 115 -33.06 23.65 4.41
CA GLU A 115 -33.30 25.08 4.29
C GLU A 115 -33.48 25.66 5.68
N ASP A 116 -32.77 26.75 5.97
CA ASP A 116 -32.94 27.46 7.25
C ASP A 116 -34.13 28.42 7.23
N GLU A 117 -34.41 29.08 8.36
CA GLU A 117 -35.55 30.00 8.52
C GLU A 117 -35.45 31.23 7.61
N GLU A 118 -34.26 31.56 7.09
CA GLU A 118 -34.01 32.67 6.19
C GLU A 118 -34.07 32.29 4.72
N GLY A 119 -34.32 31.00 4.40
CA GLY A 119 -34.36 30.45 3.06
C GLY A 119 -32.99 30.07 2.48
N ASN A 120 -31.97 30.00 3.32
CA ASN A 120 -30.63 29.57 2.86
C ASN A 120 -30.59 28.05 2.80
N LEU A 121 -30.08 27.50 1.69
CA LEU A 121 -29.84 26.07 1.52
C LEU A 121 -28.46 25.70 2.06
N LEU A 122 -28.42 24.92 3.12
CA LEU A 122 -27.23 24.44 3.81
C LEU A 122 -27.13 22.92 3.72
N GLY A 123 -25.89 22.38 3.60
CA GLY A 123 -25.75 20.93 3.53
C GLY A 123 -24.32 20.46 3.43
N GLN A 124 -24.18 19.16 3.36
CA GLN A 124 -22.90 18.46 3.11
C GLN A 124 -23.09 17.51 1.94
N ARG A 125 -22.26 17.69 0.92
CA ARG A 125 -22.17 16.74 -0.18
C ARG A 125 -21.00 15.79 0.05
N VAL A 126 -21.29 14.50 0.08
CA VAL A 126 -20.30 13.42 0.15
C VAL A 126 -20.28 12.69 -1.17
N SER A 127 -19.12 12.62 -1.79
CA SER A 127 -18.91 11.91 -3.06
C SER A 127 -17.58 11.14 -3.03
N PRO A 128 -17.50 9.96 -3.65
CA PRO A 128 -16.25 9.24 -3.76
C PRO A 128 -15.27 9.99 -4.69
N LEU A 129 -13.99 9.64 -4.58
CA LEU A 129 -13.00 9.99 -5.60
C LEU A 129 -13.23 9.11 -6.85
N ASP A 130 -12.93 9.64 -8.04
CA ASP A 130 -13.09 8.90 -9.29
C ASP A 130 -12.05 7.77 -9.39
N CYS A 131 -10.83 8.03 -8.92
CA CYS A 131 -9.73 7.09 -8.97
C CYS A 131 -8.79 7.27 -7.76
N VAL A 132 -8.32 6.16 -7.21
CA VAL A 132 -7.31 6.16 -6.12
C VAL A 132 -6.17 5.21 -6.42
N GLY A 133 -4.97 5.58 -5.96
CA GLY A 133 -3.80 4.72 -5.94
C GLY A 133 -3.62 4.05 -4.58
N VAL A 134 -3.29 2.76 -4.59
CA VAL A 134 -2.96 1.99 -3.39
C VAL A 134 -1.55 1.44 -3.53
N TYR A 135 -0.66 1.79 -2.61
CA TYR A 135 0.65 1.18 -2.51
C TYR A 135 0.62 0.02 -1.50
N VAL A 136 1.06 -1.14 -1.93
CA VAL A 136 1.18 -2.33 -1.06
C VAL A 136 2.64 -2.64 -0.84
N PRO A 137 3.14 -2.57 0.40
CA PRO A 137 4.52 -2.93 0.69
C PRO A 137 4.85 -4.36 0.26
N GLY A 138 6.09 -4.57 -0.18
CA GLY A 138 6.59 -5.88 -0.61
C GLY A 138 8.07 -6.02 -0.28
N GLY A 139 8.73 -7.03 -0.84
CA GLY A 139 10.12 -7.33 -0.64
C GLY A 139 10.33 -8.43 0.40
N ARG A 140 10.77 -8.13 1.62
CA ARG A 140 11.06 -9.15 2.64
C ARG A 140 9.83 -9.89 3.17
N ALA A 141 8.67 -9.26 3.14
CA ALA A 141 7.40 -9.85 3.56
C ALA A 141 6.27 -9.41 2.61
N SER A 142 5.25 -10.23 2.47
CA SER A 142 4.05 -9.91 1.72
C SER A 142 2.95 -9.43 2.67
N TYR A 143 2.15 -8.46 2.21
CA TYR A 143 1.12 -7.82 3.03
C TYR A 143 -0.26 -7.87 2.36
N PRO A 144 -0.87 -9.06 2.22
CA PRO A 144 -2.22 -9.17 1.67
C PRO A 144 -3.26 -8.42 2.52
N SER A 145 -3.00 -8.27 3.83
CA SER A 145 -3.83 -7.44 4.71
C SER A 145 -3.84 -5.96 4.32
N SER A 146 -2.70 -5.42 3.87
CA SER A 146 -2.63 -4.03 3.39
C SER A 146 -3.47 -3.83 2.13
N VAL A 147 -3.55 -4.83 1.25
CA VAL A 147 -4.45 -4.79 0.10
C VAL A 147 -5.90 -4.64 0.57
N LEU A 148 -6.36 -5.56 1.42
CA LEU A 148 -7.74 -5.56 1.92
C LEU A 148 -8.08 -4.28 2.68
N MET A 149 -7.17 -3.81 3.54
CA MET A 149 -7.38 -2.63 4.40
C MET A 149 -7.36 -1.29 3.64
N ASN A 150 -6.80 -1.24 2.43
CA ASN A 150 -6.78 -0.05 1.60
C ASN A 150 -7.80 -0.11 0.45
N ALA A 151 -7.89 -1.23 -0.27
CA ALA A 151 -8.76 -1.34 -1.42
C ALA A 151 -10.24 -1.48 -1.05
N ILE A 152 -10.57 -2.27 -0.01
CA ILE A 152 -11.97 -2.45 0.40
C ILE A 152 -12.63 -1.15 0.85
N PRO A 153 -12.03 -0.30 1.73
CA PRO A 153 -12.62 1.00 2.05
C PRO A 153 -12.85 1.88 0.84
N ALA A 154 -11.91 1.90 -0.11
CA ALA A 154 -12.07 2.67 -1.35
C ALA A 154 -13.30 2.18 -2.14
N LYS A 155 -13.46 0.86 -2.30
CA LYS A 155 -14.63 0.26 -2.97
C LYS A 155 -15.92 0.51 -2.22
N VAL A 156 -15.93 0.41 -0.90
CA VAL A 156 -17.09 0.72 -0.05
C VAL A 156 -17.48 2.20 -0.15
N ALA A 157 -16.52 3.09 -0.27
CA ALA A 157 -16.77 4.52 -0.49
C ALA A 157 -17.37 4.83 -1.87
N GLY A 158 -17.33 3.86 -2.82
CA GLY A 158 -17.85 4.01 -4.17
C GLY A 158 -16.81 4.45 -5.21
N VAL A 159 -15.52 4.32 -4.90
CA VAL A 159 -14.44 4.61 -5.86
C VAL A 159 -14.52 3.61 -7.02
N GLU A 160 -14.70 4.12 -8.24
CA GLU A 160 -14.85 3.28 -9.44
C GLU A 160 -13.52 2.61 -9.79
N ARG A 161 -12.44 3.38 -9.83
CA ARG A 161 -11.12 2.91 -10.24
C ARG A 161 -10.13 2.88 -9.08
N VAL A 162 -9.67 1.68 -8.73
CA VAL A 162 -8.57 1.49 -7.76
C VAL A 162 -7.37 0.95 -8.52
N VAL A 163 -6.25 1.67 -8.46
CA VAL A 163 -4.98 1.25 -9.06
C VAL A 163 -4.05 0.84 -7.93
N MET A 164 -3.70 -0.45 -7.90
CA MET A 164 -2.77 -0.97 -6.91
C MET A 164 -1.38 -1.13 -7.52
N VAL A 165 -0.35 -0.71 -6.79
CA VAL A 165 1.04 -0.96 -7.11
C VAL A 165 1.72 -1.70 -5.96
N ALA A 166 2.56 -2.66 -6.30
CA ALA A 166 3.35 -3.44 -5.36
C ALA A 166 4.74 -3.70 -5.95
N PRO A 167 5.80 -3.68 -5.15
CA PRO A 167 7.13 -4.11 -5.59
C PRO A 167 7.08 -5.56 -6.08
N ALA A 168 7.74 -5.81 -7.20
CA ALA A 168 7.85 -7.12 -7.81
C ALA A 168 9.31 -7.42 -8.18
N PRO A 169 10.21 -7.56 -7.19
CA PRO A 169 11.60 -7.89 -7.46
C PRO A 169 11.67 -9.20 -8.24
N ASP A 170 12.52 -9.21 -9.26
CA ASP A 170 12.66 -10.32 -10.21
C ASP A 170 11.35 -10.66 -10.97
N GLY A 171 10.35 -9.76 -10.92
CA GLY A 171 9.05 -9.92 -11.59
C GLY A 171 8.02 -10.74 -10.81
N GLU A 172 8.32 -11.17 -9.60
CA GLU A 172 7.45 -12.02 -8.81
C GLU A 172 6.57 -11.22 -7.86
N ILE A 173 5.27 -11.46 -7.90
CA ILE A 173 4.28 -10.94 -6.94
C ILE A 173 3.76 -12.11 -6.13
N ASN A 174 3.70 -11.94 -4.80
CA ASN A 174 3.17 -12.98 -3.93
C ASN A 174 1.70 -13.31 -4.26
N PRO A 175 1.35 -14.59 -4.49
CA PRO A 175 -0.02 -14.99 -4.86
C PRO A 175 -1.09 -14.55 -3.86
N ALA A 176 -0.76 -14.47 -2.55
CA ALA A 176 -1.71 -14.01 -1.55
C ALA A 176 -2.03 -12.50 -1.69
N VAL A 177 -1.10 -11.69 -2.23
CA VAL A 177 -1.33 -10.27 -2.53
C VAL A 177 -2.30 -10.14 -3.71
N LEU A 178 -2.11 -10.94 -4.77
CA LEU A 178 -3.02 -10.96 -5.91
C LEU A 178 -4.41 -11.48 -5.52
N ALA A 179 -4.48 -12.57 -4.73
CA ALA A 179 -5.74 -13.10 -4.23
C ALA A 179 -6.49 -12.09 -3.34
N ALA A 180 -5.77 -11.31 -2.53
CA ALA A 180 -6.37 -10.23 -1.75
C ALA A 180 -6.92 -9.10 -2.65
N ALA A 181 -6.25 -8.80 -3.78
CA ALA A 181 -6.75 -7.85 -4.76
C ALA A 181 -8.05 -8.35 -5.41
N ALA A 182 -8.13 -9.63 -5.79
CA ALA A 182 -9.36 -10.25 -6.30
C ALA A 182 -10.52 -10.14 -5.28
N LEU A 183 -10.26 -10.42 -4.00
CA LEU A 183 -11.26 -10.32 -2.92
C LEU A 183 -11.71 -8.88 -2.62
N ALA A 184 -10.88 -7.91 -2.90
CA ALA A 184 -11.21 -6.50 -2.69
C ALA A 184 -12.13 -5.94 -3.80
N GLY A 185 -12.03 -6.43 -5.04
CA GLY A 185 -12.83 -6.08 -6.23
C GLY A 185 -12.14 -5.07 -7.12
#